data_74bfa2b372fb8e51eb4035a583b5d740
#
_entry.id   74bfa2b372fb8e51eb4035a583b5d740
#
_cell.length_a   1.000
_cell.length_b   1.000
_cell.length_c   1.000
_cell.angle_alpha   90.00
_cell.angle_beta   90.00
_cell.angle_gamma   90.00
#
_symmetry.space_group_name_H-M   'P 1'
#
loop_
_entity.id
_entity.type
_entity.pdbx_description
1 polymer ?
#
loop_
_entity_poly.entity_id
_entity_poly.type
_entity_poly.pdbx_seq_one_letter_code
_entity_poly.pdbx_strand_id
1 'polypeptide(L)'
;MKKKPFYKVLYVQVIFAIVVGVILGHYYPSLATEMKPLGDGFIKLIKMVIGPIIFCTVVTGIAGMEDMKKVGRVGGKALLYFEVVSTFALVLGLAATHILRPGVGFNIDPATLNGKEVASYAAKAHGQSTVDFLMHIIPNTMVDAFAQGEILQILLVALLFGSVLAHLGERGKVVTDFIDGITRVLFGIVHIVTKLAPIGAFGAMAFTIGKYGVGSLVPLLKLIGTFYLTSVVFVLVVLGTIARITGFSIIRFVGYIKEELLIVLGTSSSEAALPQLMEKLEKAGCSRSVVGLVVPTGYSFNLDGTNIYMTMAVLFIAQATNIELTWMQQLTLLAVAMLTSKGASGVTGAGFITLAATLAVVPTIPLSGMVLILGIDRFMSECRALTNIIGNGVATVVVSAWEKELDRNKLRQAMTGGGEVSATETAGV
;
A
#
# COMPACT_ATOMS: atom_id res chain seq x y z
N MET A 1 -33.79 -10.01 8.72
CA MET A 1 -33.21 -8.98 7.81
C MET A 1 -33.18 -9.53 6.38
N LYS A 2 -33.74 -8.80 5.39
CA LYS A 2 -33.69 -9.24 3.98
C LYS A 2 -32.23 -9.16 3.49
N LYS A 3 -31.63 -10.30 3.09
CA LYS A 3 -30.31 -10.31 2.44
C LYS A 3 -30.32 -9.33 1.28
N LYS A 4 -29.37 -8.38 1.25
CA LYS A 4 -29.23 -7.48 0.10
C LYS A 4 -29.09 -8.33 -1.15
N PRO A 5 -29.80 -8.04 -2.26
CA PRO A 5 -29.64 -8.79 -3.49
C PRO A 5 -28.19 -8.76 -3.95
N PHE A 6 -27.69 -9.88 -4.46
CA PHE A 6 -26.30 -10.12 -4.84
C PHE A 6 -25.68 -8.97 -5.66
N TYR A 7 -26.42 -8.40 -6.63
CA TYR A 7 -25.98 -7.30 -7.49
C TYR A 7 -25.83 -5.94 -6.78
N LYS A 8 -26.35 -5.78 -5.53
CA LYS A 8 -26.19 -4.56 -4.71
C LYS A 8 -24.98 -4.61 -3.79
N VAL A 9 -24.23 -5.70 -3.82
CA VAL A 9 -23.02 -5.85 -3.01
C VAL A 9 -21.86 -5.18 -3.74
N LEU A 10 -21.16 -4.24 -3.08
CA LEU A 10 -20.14 -3.41 -3.71
C LEU A 10 -19.05 -4.22 -4.41
N TYR A 11 -18.53 -5.29 -3.78
CA TYR A 11 -17.48 -6.09 -4.39
C TYR A 11 -17.91 -6.78 -5.69
N VAL A 12 -19.18 -7.19 -5.80
CA VAL A 12 -19.73 -7.77 -7.04
C VAL A 12 -19.76 -6.72 -8.15
N GLN A 13 -20.18 -5.49 -7.81
CA GLN A 13 -20.19 -4.38 -8.76
C GLN A 13 -18.77 -4.02 -9.23
N VAL A 14 -17.77 -4.04 -8.32
CA VAL A 14 -16.36 -3.78 -8.66
C VAL A 14 -15.80 -4.88 -9.57
N ILE A 15 -16.05 -6.17 -9.26
CA ILE A 15 -15.61 -7.28 -10.13
C ILE A 15 -16.25 -7.17 -11.53
N PHE A 16 -17.55 -6.92 -11.58
CA PHE A 16 -18.25 -6.74 -12.86
C PHE A 16 -17.66 -5.57 -13.66
N ALA A 17 -17.40 -4.44 -13.01
CA ALA A 17 -16.81 -3.26 -13.62
C ALA A 17 -15.39 -3.53 -14.14
N ILE A 18 -14.56 -4.28 -13.40
CA ILE A 18 -13.23 -4.74 -13.84
C ILE A 18 -13.34 -5.58 -15.11
N VAL A 19 -14.22 -6.59 -15.12
CA VAL A 19 -14.41 -7.48 -16.28
C VAL A 19 -14.86 -6.67 -17.51
N VAL A 20 -15.82 -5.77 -17.36
CA VAL A 20 -16.29 -4.90 -18.46
C VAL A 20 -15.15 -3.99 -18.95
N GLY A 21 -14.33 -3.44 -18.03
CA GLY A 21 -13.16 -2.62 -18.36
C GLY A 21 -12.11 -3.40 -19.18
N VAL A 22 -11.82 -4.64 -18.78
CA VAL A 22 -10.90 -5.53 -19.51
C VAL A 22 -11.43 -5.83 -20.92
N ILE A 23 -12.72 -6.16 -21.07
CA ILE A 23 -13.37 -6.42 -22.36
C ILE A 23 -13.28 -5.17 -23.25
N LEU A 24 -13.65 -4.00 -22.73
CA LEU A 24 -13.56 -2.74 -23.47
C LEU A 24 -12.12 -2.45 -23.91
N GLY A 25 -11.14 -2.61 -22.99
CA GLY A 25 -9.73 -2.40 -23.28
C GLY A 25 -9.18 -3.30 -24.37
N HIS A 26 -9.65 -4.56 -24.41
CA HIS A 26 -9.22 -5.54 -25.40
C HIS A 26 -9.81 -5.26 -26.79
N TYR A 27 -11.13 -5.01 -26.88
CA TYR A 27 -11.81 -4.87 -28.18
C TYR A 27 -11.82 -3.44 -28.73
N TYR A 28 -11.78 -2.41 -27.85
CA TYR A 28 -11.84 -1.00 -28.23
C TYR A 28 -10.74 -0.18 -27.54
N PRO A 29 -9.43 -0.42 -27.86
CA PRO A 29 -8.30 0.20 -27.15
C PRO A 29 -8.33 1.73 -27.15
N SER A 30 -8.68 2.36 -28.27
CA SER A 30 -8.74 3.84 -28.37
C SER A 30 -9.75 4.43 -27.41
N LEU A 31 -10.98 3.90 -27.39
CA LEU A 31 -12.02 4.33 -26.47
C LEU A 31 -11.64 4.04 -25.00
N ALA A 32 -11.04 2.89 -24.75
CA ALA A 32 -10.64 2.47 -23.41
C ALA A 32 -9.56 3.37 -22.80
N THR A 33 -8.63 3.90 -23.62
CA THR A 33 -7.62 4.86 -23.12
C THR A 33 -8.22 6.19 -22.72
N GLU A 34 -9.36 6.60 -23.28
CA GLU A 34 -10.10 7.79 -22.88
C GLU A 34 -10.81 7.63 -21.53
N MET A 35 -10.97 6.40 -21.02
CA MET A 35 -11.60 6.15 -19.71
C MET A 35 -10.68 6.43 -18.51
N LYS A 36 -9.41 6.77 -18.73
CA LYS A 36 -8.44 7.12 -17.69
C LYS A 36 -8.97 8.14 -16.66
N PRO A 37 -9.67 9.22 -17.03
CA PRO A 37 -10.18 10.21 -16.09
C PRO A 37 -11.13 9.63 -15.03
N LEU A 38 -11.84 8.53 -15.32
CA LEU A 38 -12.75 7.89 -14.34
C LEU A 38 -11.96 7.25 -13.20
N GLY A 39 -10.85 6.57 -13.52
CA GLY A 39 -9.94 6.00 -12.52
C GLY A 39 -9.23 7.08 -11.72
N ASP A 40 -8.62 8.05 -12.41
CA ASP A 40 -7.89 9.16 -11.79
C ASP A 40 -8.81 10.01 -10.91
N GLY A 41 -10.04 10.26 -11.35
CA GLY A 41 -11.04 11.02 -10.60
C GLY A 41 -11.43 10.33 -9.29
N PHE A 42 -11.67 9.01 -9.33
CA PHE A 42 -11.93 8.25 -8.10
C PHE A 42 -10.76 8.31 -7.12
N ILE A 43 -9.52 8.10 -7.60
CA ILE A 43 -8.32 8.20 -6.76
C ILE A 43 -8.18 9.60 -6.15
N LYS A 44 -8.44 10.68 -6.92
CA LYS A 44 -8.40 12.05 -6.42
C LYS A 44 -9.44 12.29 -5.31
N LEU A 45 -10.66 11.75 -5.47
CA LEU A 45 -11.71 11.87 -4.45
C LEU A 45 -11.31 11.18 -3.14
N ILE A 46 -10.68 10.00 -3.21
CA ILE A 46 -10.17 9.32 -2.01
C ILE A 46 -9.01 10.12 -1.40
N LYS A 47 -8.03 10.53 -2.21
CA LYS A 47 -6.86 11.30 -1.73
C LYS A 47 -7.25 12.58 -1.00
N MET A 48 -8.29 13.25 -1.43
CA MET A 48 -8.83 14.47 -0.80
C MET A 48 -9.12 14.31 0.69
N VAL A 49 -9.54 13.13 1.13
CA VAL A 49 -9.96 12.89 2.52
C VAL A 49 -8.92 12.14 3.36
N ILE A 50 -7.88 11.54 2.73
CA ILE A 50 -6.87 10.73 3.44
C ILE A 50 -6.12 11.57 4.48
N GLY A 51 -5.59 12.72 4.08
CA GLY A 51 -4.82 13.59 4.99
C GLY A 51 -5.62 14.01 6.23
N PRO A 52 -6.81 14.60 6.08
CA PRO A 52 -7.68 14.92 7.19
C PRO A 52 -8.04 13.72 8.07
N ILE A 53 -8.31 12.53 7.51
CA ILE A 53 -8.62 11.32 8.29
C ILE A 53 -7.43 10.89 9.12
N ILE A 54 -6.23 10.81 8.52
CA ILE A 54 -5.00 10.45 9.23
C ILE A 54 -4.78 11.42 10.40
N PHE A 55 -4.86 12.72 10.14
CA PHE A 55 -4.69 13.73 11.18
C PHE A 55 -5.68 13.51 12.33
N CYS A 56 -6.97 13.47 12.03
CA CYS A 56 -8.00 13.34 13.06
C CYS A 56 -7.86 12.01 13.84
N THR A 57 -7.62 10.89 13.16
CA THR A 57 -7.51 9.57 13.81
C THR A 57 -6.26 9.50 14.70
N VAL A 58 -5.12 10.02 14.22
CA VAL A 58 -3.87 10.04 15.00
C VAL A 58 -4.01 10.96 16.21
N VAL A 59 -4.52 12.18 16.02
CA VAL A 59 -4.71 13.15 17.10
C VAL A 59 -5.62 12.59 18.20
N THR A 60 -6.82 12.07 17.83
CA THR A 60 -7.75 11.50 18.80
C THR A 60 -7.20 10.24 19.44
N GLY A 61 -6.43 9.42 18.69
CA GLY A 61 -5.75 8.24 19.21
C GLY A 61 -4.71 8.59 20.28
N ILE A 62 -3.89 9.63 20.03
CA ILE A 62 -2.84 10.09 20.96
C ILE A 62 -3.42 10.86 22.15
N ALA A 63 -4.38 11.77 21.89
CA ALA A 63 -5.03 12.53 22.96
C ALA A 63 -5.76 11.63 23.98
N GLY A 64 -6.19 10.44 23.55
CA GLY A 64 -6.77 9.43 24.44
C GLY A 64 -5.74 8.54 25.17
N MET A 65 -4.43 8.74 24.94
CA MET A 65 -3.38 8.01 25.65
C MET A 65 -2.95 8.76 26.91
N GLU A 66 -2.94 8.05 28.04
CA GLU A 66 -2.49 8.60 29.33
C GLU A 66 -0.96 8.82 29.38
N ASP A 67 -0.17 8.17 28.51
CA ASP A 67 1.29 8.20 28.54
C ASP A 67 1.92 8.33 27.14
N MET A 68 2.65 9.44 26.93
CA MET A 68 3.42 9.69 25.70
C MET A 68 4.54 8.66 25.44
N LYS A 69 5.04 8.00 26.47
CA LYS A 69 5.98 6.88 26.32
C LYS A 69 5.36 5.73 25.52
N LYS A 70 4.02 5.58 25.59
CA LYS A 70 3.28 4.59 24.83
C LYS A 70 3.34 4.86 23.32
N VAL A 71 3.23 6.13 22.89
CA VAL A 71 3.35 6.50 21.46
C VAL A 71 4.72 6.10 20.91
N GLY A 72 5.79 6.42 21.65
CA GLY A 72 7.16 6.01 21.28
C GLY A 72 7.32 4.49 21.25
N ARG A 73 6.74 3.77 22.21
CA ARG A 73 6.80 2.31 22.28
C ARG A 73 6.03 1.64 21.12
N VAL A 74 4.81 2.10 20.83
CA VAL A 74 4.01 1.59 19.69
C VAL A 74 4.73 1.85 18.38
N GLY A 75 5.21 3.09 18.17
CA GLY A 75 5.98 3.46 16.98
C GLY A 75 7.26 2.63 16.82
N GLY A 76 8.03 2.47 17.91
CA GLY A 76 9.25 1.66 17.90
C GLY A 76 8.99 0.18 17.56
N LYS A 77 7.94 -0.42 18.13
CA LYS A 77 7.53 -1.80 17.80
C LYS A 77 7.05 -1.92 16.36
N ALA A 78 6.29 -0.93 15.87
CA ALA A 78 5.85 -0.91 14.48
C ALA A 78 7.03 -0.84 13.52
N LEU A 79 7.98 0.08 13.74
CA LEU A 79 9.19 0.19 12.92
C LEU A 79 10.03 -1.09 12.96
N LEU A 80 10.24 -1.69 14.14
CA LEU A 80 10.93 -2.98 14.25
C LEU A 80 10.24 -4.07 13.42
N TYR A 81 8.91 -4.16 13.53
CA TYR A 81 8.12 -5.10 12.74
C TYR A 81 8.31 -4.87 11.25
N PHE A 82 8.20 -3.62 10.81
CA PHE A 82 8.33 -3.26 9.40
C PHE A 82 9.71 -3.62 8.84
N GLU A 83 10.79 -3.34 9.58
CA GLU A 83 12.15 -3.67 9.15
C GLU A 83 12.35 -5.19 9.03
N VAL A 84 11.90 -5.96 10.01
CA VAL A 84 12.02 -7.43 9.99
C VAL A 84 11.23 -8.00 8.82
N VAL A 85 9.97 -7.61 8.64
CA VAL A 85 9.09 -8.17 7.59
C VAL A 85 9.52 -7.72 6.20
N SER A 86 9.95 -6.45 6.04
CA SER A 86 10.53 -5.94 4.80
C SER A 86 11.81 -6.70 4.42
N THR A 87 12.65 -7.06 5.40
CA THR A 87 13.86 -7.90 5.15
C THR A 87 13.46 -9.26 4.60
N PHE A 88 12.47 -9.92 5.19
CA PHE A 88 11.95 -11.19 4.67
C PHE A 88 11.40 -11.05 3.26
N ALA A 89 10.70 -9.96 2.96
CA ALA A 89 10.16 -9.69 1.63
C ALA A 89 11.28 -9.53 0.58
N LEU A 90 12.32 -8.75 0.89
CA LEU A 90 13.50 -8.57 0.03
C LEU A 90 14.24 -9.89 -0.23
N VAL A 91 14.50 -10.65 0.84
CA VAL A 91 15.21 -11.95 0.75
C VAL A 91 14.39 -12.97 -0.04
N LEU A 92 13.07 -13.00 0.16
CA LEU A 92 12.18 -13.90 -0.59
C LEU A 92 12.16 -13.54 -2.08
N GLY A 93 12.11 -12.25 -2.42
CA GLY A 93 12.22 -11.78 -3.81
C GLY A 93 13.54 -12.17 -4.46
N LEU A 94 14.66 -12.05 -3.73
CA LEU A 94 15.97 -12.49 -4.14
C LEU A 94 15.99 -14.01 -4.42
N ALA A 95 15.55 -14.82 -3.45
CA ALA A 95 15.53 -16.27 -3.55
C ALA A 95 14.66 -16.77 -4.71
N ALA A 96 13.43 -16.20 -4.84
CA ALA A 96 12.53 -16.57 -5.93
C ALA A 96 13.13 -16.28 -7.31
N THR A 97 13.83 -15.15 -7.46
CA THR A 97 14.47 -14.79 -8.73
C THR A 97 15.64 -15.72 -9.07
N HIS A 98 16.41 -16.17 -8.10
CA HIS A 98 17.47 -17.15 -8.30
C HIS A 98 16.95 -18.54 -8.67
N ILE A 99 15.84 -18.96 -8.05
CA ILE A 99 15.23 -20.27 -8.31
C ILE A 99 14.54 -20.31 -9.66
N LEU A 100 13.68 -19.31 -9.94
CA LEU A 100 12.78 -19.31 -11.10
C LEU A 100 13.40 -18.66 -12.35
N ARG A 101 14.45 -17.86 -12.18
CA ARG A 101 15.25 -17.23 -13.23
C ARG A 101 14.39 -16.62 -14.35
N PRO A 102 13.55 -15.60 -14.03
CA PRO A 102 12.58 -15.08 -15.00
C PRO A 102 13.22 -14.32 -16.17
N GLY A 103 14.44 -13.78 -16.02
CA GLY A 103 15.14 -13.01 -17.05
C GLY A 103 16.09 -13.81 -17.94
N VAL A 104 16.36 -15.09 -17.61
CA VAL A 104 17.29 -15.91 -18.39
C VAL A 104 16.71 -16.22 -19.76
N GLY A 105 17.54 -16.05 -20.80
CA GLY A 105 17.18 -16.33 -22.19
C GLY A 105 16.71 -15.11 -22.98
N PHE A 106 16.56 -13.95 -22.36
CA PHE A 106 16.27 -12.70 -23.07
C PHE A 106 17.45 -12.21 -23.90
N ASN A 107 18.70 -12.35 -23.40
CA ASN A 107 19.94 -12.00 -24.07
C ASN A 107 19.94 -10.60 -24.71
N ILE A 108 19.44 -9.61 -24.00
CA ILE A 108 19.28 -8.25 -24.48
C ILE A 108 20.59 -7.49 -24.35
N ASP A 109 21.05 -6.88 -25.44
CA ASP A 109 22.16 -5.94 -25.42
C ASP A 109 21.72 -4.61 -24.81
N PRO A 110 22.27 -4.18 -23.65
CA PRO A 110 21.92 -2.91 -23.02
C PRO A 110 22.06 -1.69 -23.93
N ALA A 111 22.97 -1.71 -24.91
CA ALA A 111 23.19 -0.62 -25.83
C ALA A 111 22.00 -0.37 -26.79
N THR A 112 21.15 -1.39 -26.99
CA THR A 112 19.95 -1.30 -27.84
C THR A 112 18.74 -0.70 -27.15
N LEU A 113 18.80 -0.52 -25.82
CA LEU A 113 17.69 -0.03 -25.01
C LEU A 113 17.56 1.50 -25.05
N ASN A 114 16.39 2.00 -25.43
CA ASN A 114 16.11 3.42 -25.46
C ASN A 114 15.82 3.98 -24.06
N GLY A 115 16.85 4.47 -23.37
CA GLY A 115 16.73 5.02 -22.02
C GLY A 115 15.90 6.32 -21.91
N LYS A 116 15.50 6.96 -23.02
CA LYS A 116 14.72 8.22 -22.99
C LYS A 116 13.36 8.05 -22.30
N GLU A 117 12.72 6.90 -22.45
CA GLU A 117 11.42 6.61 -21.83
C GLU A 117 11.47 6.52 -20.29
N VAL A 118 12.64 6.18 -19.74
CA VAL A 118 12.84 6.07 -18.28
C VAL A 118 13.61 7.26 -17.70
N ALA A 119 14.08 8.18 -18.52
CA ALA A 119 14.86 9.33 -18.09
C ALA A 119 14.13 10.22 -17.06
N SER A 120 12.80 10.37 -17.19
CA SER A 120 12.00 11.14 -16.25
C SER A 120 11.93 10.48 -14.86
N TYR A 121 11.96 9.16 -14.80
CA TYR A 121 12.01 8.40 -13.54
C TYR A 121 13.39 8.50 -12.89
N ALA A 122 14.44 8.42 -13.69
CA ALA A 122 15.83 8.60 -13.26
C ALA A 122 16.06 10.00 -12.67
N ALA A 123 15.58 11.06 -13.32
CA ALA A 123 15.70 12.43 -12.84
C ALA A 123 15.01 12.62 -11.47
N LYS A 124 13.84 12.02 -11.26
CA LYS A 124 13.15 12.05 -9.97
C LYS A 124 13.89 11.25 -8.88
N ALA A 125 14.59 10.17 -9.25
CA ALA A 125 15.34 9.33 -8.32
C ALA A 125 16.62 10.02 -7.82
N HIS A 126 17.33 10.77 -8.67
CA HIS A 126 18.56 11.47 -8.30
C HIS A 126 18.40 12.57 -7.24
N GLY A 127 17.18 13.04 -6.98
CA GLY A 127 16.89 14.06 -5.98
C GLY A 127 16.61 13.52 -4.56
N GLN A 128 16.71 12.20 -4.32
CA GLN A 128 16.34 11.61 -3.03
C GLN A 128 17.55 11.06 -2.26
N SER A 129 18.28 11.94 -1.56
CA SER A 129 19.19 11.47 -0.51
C SER A 129 18.44 11.05 0.75
N THR A 130 19.05 10.20 1.61
CA THR A 130 18.45 9.83 2.91
C THR A 130 18.21 11.07 3.79
N VAL A 131 19.11 12.05 3.71
CA VAL A 131 18.96 13.32 4.44
C VAL A 131 17.79 14.12 3.91
N ASP A 132 17.67 14.23 2.56
CA ASP A 132 16.53 14.93 1.94
C ASP A 132 15.20 14.26 2.31
N PHE A 133 15.16 12.92 2.33
CA PHE A 133 13.97 12.19 2.78
C PHE A 133 13.60 12.51 4.22
N LEU A 134 14.56 12.50 5.15
CA LEU A 134 14.32 12.83 6.55
C LEU A 134 13.91 14.29 6.74
N MET A 135 14.55 15.21 6.01
CA MET A 135 14.19 16.63 6.03
C MET A 135 12.81 16.88 5.42
N HIS A 136 12.42 16.10 4.40
CA HIS A 136 11.10 16.19 3.77
C HIS A 136 9.95 15.76 4.69
N ILE A 137 10.20 15.02 5.76
CA ILE A 137 9.19 14.69 6.79
C ILE A 137 8.71 15.96 7.52
N ILE A 138 9.56 17.00 7.58
CA ILE A 138 9.22 18.27 8.21
C ILE A 138 8.60 19.20 7.15
N PRO A 139 7.30 19.56 7.26
CA PRO A 139 6.67 20.44 6.29
C PRO A 139 7.14 21.89 6.45
N ASN A 140 7.09 22.68 5.37
CA ASN A 140 7.38 24.12 5.44
C ASN A 140 6.37 24.86 6.34
N THR A 141 5.11 24.46 6.29
CA THR A 141 4.04 24.92 7.18
C THR A 141 3.08 23.76 7.49
N MET A 142 2.33 23.84 8.60
CA MET A 142 1.32 22.82 8.91
C MET A 142 0.29 22.67 7.78
N VAL A 143 -0.13 23.78 7.18
CA VAL A 143 -1.14 23.77 6.10
C VAL A 143 -0.56 23.16 4.82
N ASP A 144 0.72 23.36 4.55
CA ASP A 144 1.41 22.79 3.38
C ASP A 144 1.39 21.26 3.39
N ALA A 145 1.55 20.63 4.55
CA ALA A 145 1.42 19.19 4.70
C ALA A 145 0.09 18.64 4.15
N PHE A 146 -1.01 19.33 4.44
CA PHE A 146 -2.34 18.96 3.93
C PHE A 146 -2.53 19.32 2.45
N ALA A 147 -1.99 20.47 2.02
CA ALA A 147 -2.10 20.93 0.64
C ALA A 147 -1.34 20.01 -0.33
N GLN A 148 -0.17 19.53 0.07
CA GLN A 148 0.63 18.56 -0.70
C GLN A 148 0.10 17.12 -0.56
N GLY A 149 -0.62 16.81 0.52
CA GLY A 149 -1.13 15.48 0.80
C GLY A 149 -0.04 14.48 1.20
N GLU A 150 1.08 14.97 1.72
CA GLU A 150 2.23 14.15 2.14
C GLU A 150 1.96 13.47 3.48
N ILE A 151 1.73 12.15 3.45
CA ILE A 151 1.26 11.38 4.62
C ILE A 151 2.19 11.48 5.81
N LEU A 152 3.52 11.41 5.59
CA LEU A 152 4.50 11.50 6.70
C LEU A 152 4.55 12.89 7.32
N GLN A 153 4.38 13.95 6.53
CA GLN A 153 4.29 15.32 7.03
C GLN A 153 3.02 15.51 7.87
N ILE A 154 1.88 15.03 7.36
CA ILE A 154 0.62 15.06 8.09
C ILE A 154 0.71 14.26 9.40
N LEU A 155 1.37 13.10 9.35
CA LEU A 155 1.60 12.26 10.53
C LEU A 155 2.44 12.99 11.59
N LEU A 156 3.55 13.66 11.18
CA LEU A 156 4.36 14.45 12.08
C LEU A 156 3.55 15.56 12.75
N VAL A 157 2.77 16.32 11.96
CA VAL A 157 1.89 17.38 12.47
C VAL A 157 0.86 16.80 13.45
N ALA A 158 0.25 15.66 13.11
CA ALA A 158 -0.74 15.00 13.97
C ALA A 158 -0.14 14.48 15.28
N LEU A 159 1.09 13.93 15.23
CA LEU A 159 1.83 13.48 16.42
C LEU A 159 2.12 14.66 17.37
N LEU A 160 2.61 15.77 16.82
CA LEU A 160 2.89 16.98 17.63
C LEU A 160 1.60 17.57 18.22
N PHE A 161 0.57 17.71 17.40
CA PHE A 161 -0.71 18.26 17.83
C PHE A 161 -1.38 17.38 18.89
N GLY A 162 -1.46 16.07 18.65
CA GLY A 162 -2.03 15.09 19.58
C GLY A 162 -1.24 15.03 20.90
N SER A 163 0.10 15.15 20.84
CA SER A 163 0.95 15.19 22.03
C SER A 163 0.66 16.39 22.92
N VAL A 164 0.57 17.59 22.33
CA VAL A 164 0.21 18.80 23.06
C VAL A 164 -1.19 18.68 23.64
N LEU A 165 -2.14 18.17 22.86
CA LEU A 165 -3.53 18.00 23.28
C LEU A 165 -3.64 17.01 24.46
N ALA A 166 -2.87 15.92 24.45
CA ALA A 166 -2.79 14.99 25.56
C ALA A 166 -2.29 15.66 26.87
N HIS A 167 -1.29 16.57 26.76
CA HIS A 167 -0.79 17.33 27.92
C HIS A 167 -1.78 18.36 28.47
N LEU A 168 -2.71 18.86 27.64
CA LEU A 168 -3.76 19.76 28.09
C LEU A 168 -4.85 19.07 28.93
N GLY A 169 -4.94 17.75 28.88
CA GLY A 169 -5.91 16.95 29.63
C GLY A 169 -7.34 17.44 29.45
N GLU A 170 -8.08 17.66 30.54
CA GLU A 170 -9.48 18.10 30.50
C GLU A 170 -9.69 19.42 29.74
N ARG A 171 -8.71 20.34 29.73
CA ARG A 171 -8.80 21.60 28.97
C ARG A 171 -8.78 21.35 27.47
N GLY A 172 -8.15 20.24 27.01
CA GLY A 172 -8.10 19.84 25.61
C GLY A 172 -9.33 19.09 25.12
N LYS A 173 -10.21 18.65 26.03
CA LYS A 173 -11.34 17.77 25.71
C LYS A 173 -12.27 18.33 24.64
N VAL A 174 -12.60 19.61 24.69
CA VAL A 174 -13.45 20.29 23.69
C VAL A 174 -12.86 20.15 22.29
N VAL A 175 -11.54 20.28 22.14
CA VAL A 175 -10.84 20.12 20.86
C VAL A 175 -10.84 18.64 20.42
N THR A 176 -10.62 17.72 21.34
CA THR A 176 -10.65 16.28 21.03
C THR A 176 -12.03 15.84 20.57
N ASP A 177 -13.11 16.27 21.25
CA ASP A 177 -14.48 15.95 20.89
C ASP A 177 -14.87 16.55 19.52
N PHE A 178 -14.41 17.77 19.24
CA PHE A 178 -14.59 18.42 17.93
C PHE A 178 -13.89 17.63 16.80
N ILE A 179 -12.63 17.22 17.00
CA ILE A 179 -11.89 16.43 16.03
C ILE A 179 -12.53 15.05 15.83
N ASP A 180 -13.04 14.42 16.89
CA ASP A 180 -13.80 13.16 16.78
C ASP A 180 -15.09 13.34 15.96
N GLY A 181 -15.79 14.46 16.13
CA GLY A 181 -16.93 14.82 15.31
C GLY A 181 -16.56 14.95 13.82
N ILE A 182 -15.46 15.66 13.52
CA ILE A 182 -14.91 15.77 12.15
C ILE A 182 -14.58 14.39 11.59
N THR A 183 -13.97 13.51 12.39
CA THR A 183 -13.63 12.14 11.97
C THR A 183 -14.84 11.38 11.45
N ARG A 184 -15.98 11.46 12.16
CA ARG A 184 -17.24 10.82 11.73
C ARG A 184 -17.76 11.38 10.41
N VAL A 185 -17.66 12.69 10.21
CA VAL A 185 -18.06 13.35 8.95
C VAL A 185 -17.15 12.86 7.80
N LEU A 186 -15.85 12.81 8.02
CA LEU A 186 -14.88 12.35 7.01
C LEU A 186 -15.11 10.89 6.60
N PHE A 187 -15.37 9.98 7.55
CA PHE A 187 -15.75 8.59 7.22
C PHE A 187 -17.09 8.53 6.48
N GLY A 188 -18.02 9.42 6.77
CA GLY A 188 -19.25 9.58 5.99
C GLY A 188 -18.96 9.94 4.52
N ILE A 189 -18.03 10.88 4.28
CA ILE A 189 -17.57 11.24 2.93
C ILE A 189 -16.93 10.04 2.24
N VAL A 190 -16.03 9.30 2.93
CA VAL A 190 -15.42 8.08 2.40
C VAL A 190 -16.50 7.09 1.96
N HIS A 191 -17.52 6.87 2.78
CA HIS A 191 -18.62 5.95 2.43
C HIS A 191 -19.37 6.38 1.16
N ILE A 192 -19.56 7.70 0.95
CA ILE A 192 -20.14 8.23 -0.29
C ILE A 192 -19.22 7.98 -1.47
N VAL A 193 -17.94 8.33 -1.34
CA VAL A 193 -16.94 8.18 -2.41
C VAL A 193 -16.73 6.71 -2.78
N THR A 194 -16.73 5.80 -1.80
CA THR A 194 -16.57 4.36 -2.05
C THR A 194 -17.65 3.77 -2.96
N LYS A 195 -18.86 4.36 -2.98
CA LYS A 195 -19.91 3.92 -3.93
C LYS A 195 -19.52 4.14 -5.39
N LEU A 196 -18.55 5.02 -5.66
CA LEU A 196 -18.00 5.27 -6.99
C LEU A 196 -16.85 4.32 -7.36
N ALA A 197 -16.42 3.44 -6.45
CA ALA A 197 -15.33 2.50 -6.68
C ALA A 197 -15.52 1.62 -7.95
N PRO A 198 -16.73 1.12 -8.29
CA PRO A 198 -16.93 0.39 -9.53
C PRO A 198 -16.59 1.22 -10.78
N ILE A 199 -16.95 2.51 -10.79
CA ILE A 199 -16.65 3.43 -11.91
C ILE A 199 -15.14 3.66 -12.01
N GLY A 200 -14.48 3.89 -10.87
CA GLY A 200 -13.03 4.06 -10.81
C GLY A 200 -12.28 2.81 -11.29
N ALA A 201 -12.71 1.62 -10.84
CA ALA A 201 -12.12 0.34 -11.22
C ALA A 201 -12.31 0.04 -12.72
N PHE A 202 -13.50 0.31 -13.26
CA PHE A 202 -13.78 0.20 -14.70
C PHE A 202 -12.82 1.09 -15.50
N GLY A 203 -12.75 2.39 -15.19
CA GLY A 203 -11.92 3.33 -15.94
C GLY A 203 -10.43 3.01 -15.89
N ALA A 204 -9.92 2.62 -14.69
CA ALA A 204 -8.52 2.25 -14.52
C ALA A 204 -8.16 0.97 -15.30
N MET A 205 -9.02 -0.06 -15.26
CA MET A 205 -8.79 -1.31 -15.99
C MET A 205 -8.94 -1.14 -17.49
N ALA A 206 -9.97 -0.43 -17.96
CA ALA A 206 -10.15 -0.14 -19.38
C ALA A 206 -8.93 0.57 -19.95
N PHE A 207 -8.47 1.63 -19.28
CA PHE A 207 -7.26 2.36 -19.67
C PHE A 207 -6.03 1.45 -19.69
N THR A 208 -5.83 0.62 -18.67
CA THR A 208 -4.65 -0.24 -18.55
C THR A 208 -4.59 -1.24 -19.70
N ILE A 209 -5.68 -1.95 -19.96
CA ILE A 209 -5.72 -2.95 -21.03
C ILE A 209 -5.70 -2.28 -22.42
N GLY A 210 -6.40 -1.15 -22.58
CA GLY A 210 -6.40 -0.39 -23.84
C GLY A 210 -5.04 0.15 -24.22
N LYS A 211 -4.27 0.66 -23.24
CA LYS A 211 -2.95 1.25 -23.46
C LYS A 211 -1.85 0.22 -23.68
N TYR A 212 -1.81 -0.81 -22.81
CA TYR A 212 -0.68 -1.75 -22.78
C TYR A 212 -0.96 -3.04 -23.55
N GLY A 213 -2.24 -3.35 -23.78
CA GLY A 213 -2.66 -4.57 -24.47
C GLY A 213 -2.38 -5.84 -23.67
N VAL A 214 -3.14 -6.89 -23.92
CA VAL A 214 -2.88 -8.22 -23.32
C VAL A 214 -1.67 -8.90 -23.97
N GLY A 215 -1.41 -8.62 -25.26
CA GLY A 215 -0.33 -9.24 -26.03
C GLY A 215 1.08 -8.82 -25.59
N SER A 216 1.26 -7.61 -25.05
CA SER A 216 2.55 -7.14 -24.51
C SER A 216 3.00 -7.90 -23.26
N LEU A 217 2.08 -8.61 -22.61
CA LEU A 217 2.37 -9.38 -21.41
C LEU A 217 3.05 -10.72 -21.69
N VAL A 218 2.83 -11.30 -22.87
CA VAL A 218 3.26 -12.67 -23.19
C VAL A 218 4.74 -12.92 -22.97
N PRO A 219 5.68 -12.06 -23.47
CA PRO A 219 7.11 -12.25 -23.25
C PRO A 219 7.52 -12.17 -21.77
N LEU A 220 6.77 -11.41 -20.97
CA LEU A 220 7.07 -11.10 -19.57
C LEU A 220 6.21 -11.89 -18.58
N LEU A 221 5.36 -12.81 -19.06
CA LEU A 221 4.49 -13.65 -18.23
C LEU A 221 5.28 -14.42 -17.16
N LYS A 222 6.51 -14.85 -17.48
CA LYS A 222 7.36 -15.57 -16.52
C LYS A 222 7.74 -14.65 -15.34
N LEU A 223 8.08 -13.38 -15.60
CA LEU A 223 8.37 -12.41 -14.55
C LEU A 223 7.12 -12.10 -13.73
N ILE A 224 6.00 -11.80 -14.40
CA ILE A 224 4.72 -11.52 -13.74
C ILE A 224 4.31 -12.72 -12.88
N GLY A 225 4.31 -13.93 -13.44
CA GLY A 225 3.95 -15.16 -12.72
C GLY A 225 4.87 -15.43 -11.52
N THR A 226 6.17 -15.24 -11.68
CA THR A 226 7.13 -15.35 -10.58
C THR A 226 6.83 -14.36 -9.46
N PHE A 227 6.53 -13.10 -9.81
CA PHE A 227 6.23 -12.06 -8.84
C PHE A 227 4.92 -12.33 -8.08
N TYR A 228 3.85 -12.69 -8.79
CA TYR A 228 2.57 -13.03 -8.16
C TYR A 228 2.69 -14.28 -7.27
N LEU A 229 3.38 -15.33 -7.74
CA LEU A 229 3.63 -16.52 -6.95
C LEU A 229 4.41 -16.18 -5.67
N THR A 230 5.48 -15.39 -5.78
CA THR A 230 6.31 -14.98 -4.64
C THR A 230 5.49 -14.15 -3.64
N SER A 231 4.64 -13.25 -4.12
CA SER A 231 3.74 -12.45 -3.26
C SER A 231 2.72 -13.32 -2.54
N VAL A 232 2.13 -14.31 -3.22
CA VAL A 232 1.22 -15.29 -2.60
C VAL A 232 1.94 -16.12 -1.53
N VAL A 233 3.14 -16.61 -1.83
CA VAL A 233 3.98 -17.34 -0.87
C VAL A 233 4.31 -16.46 0.32
N PHE A 234 4.68 -15.19 0.11
CA PHE A 234 4.94 -14.24 1.19
C PHE A 234 3.71 -14.07 2.10
N VAL A 235 2.53 -13.83 1.52
CA VAL A 235 1.29 -13.66 2.28
C VAL A 235 0.91 -14.94 3.05
N LEU A 236 0.98 -16.10 2.41
CA LEU A 236 0.54 -17.35 3.02
C LEU A 236 1.55 -17.93 4.02
N VAL A 237 2.85 -17.85 3.71
CA VAL A 237 3.91 -18.44 4.54
C VAL A 237 4.42 -17.43 5.56
N VAL A 238 4.93 -16.26 5.12
CA VAL A 238 5.54 -15.29 6.06
C VAL A 238 4.47 -14.64 6.92
N LEU A 239 3.52 -13.93 6.29
CA LEU A 239 2.44 -13.27 7.03
C LEU A 239 1.51 -14.29 7.68
N GLY A 240 1.29 -15.44 7.05
CA GLY A 240 0.51 -16.54 7.60
C GLY A 240 1.09 -17.12 8.88
N THR A 241 2.42 -17.30 8.94
CA THR A 241 3.13 -17.74 10.16
C THR A 241 3.01 -16.70 11.26
N ILE A 242 3.25 -15.41 10.93
CA ILE A 242 3.11 -14.30 11.87
C ILE A 242 1.68 -14.22 12.41
N ALA A 243 0.68 -14.29 11.54
CA ALA A 243 -0.73 -14.28 11.93
C ALA A 243 -1.07 -15.45 12.86
N ARG A 244 -0.58 -16.65 12.55
CA ARG A 244 -0.80 -17.85 13.38
C ARG A 244 -0.17 -17.73 14.77
N ILE A 245 1.06 -17.20 14.86
CA ILE A 245 1.73 -16.92 16.14
C ILE A 245 0.95 -15.88 16.95
N THR A 246 0.38 -14.87 16.27
CA THR A 246 -0.44 -13.82 16.91
C THR A 246 -1.83 -14.33 17.32
N GLY A 247 -2.28 -15.47 16.78
CA GLY A 247 -3.53 -16.14 17.16
C GLY A 247 -4.71 -15.89 16.22
N PHE A 248 -4.45 -15.57 14.94
CA PHE A 248 -5.49 -15.44 13.91
C PHE A 248 -5.11 -16.12 12.59
N SER A 249 -6.07 -16.27 11.68
CA SER A 249 -5.86 -16.90 10.37
C SER A 249 -5.69 -15.85 9.27
N ILE A 250 -4.59 -15.92 8.53
CA ILE A 250 -4.34 -15.02 7.39
C ILE A 250 -5.44 -15.14 6.30
N ILE A 251 -5.93 -16.36 6.03
CA ILE A 251 -6.96 -16.59 5.02
C ILE A 251 -8.27 -15.91 5.43
N ARG A 252 -8.66 -16.04 6.71
CA ARG A 252 -9.85 -15.36 7.23
C ARG A 252 -9.67 -13.85 7.26
N PHE A 253 -8.48 -13.37 7.57
CA PHE A 253 -8.15 -11.94 7.53
C PHE A 253 -8.28 -11.38 6.11
N VAL A 254 -7.69 -12.04 5.12
CA VAL A 254 -7.84 -11.66 3.69
C VAL A 254 -9.32 -11.66 3.28
N GLY A 255 -10.09 -12.67 3.71
CA GLY A 255 -11.53 -12.69 3.50
C GLY A 255 -12.28 -11.53 4.16
N TYR A 256 -11.84 -11.08 5.33
CA TYR A 256 -12.42 -9.96 6.06
C TYR A 256 -12.19 -8.62 5.35
N ILE A 257 -11.00 -8.40 4.79
CA ILE A 257 -10.65 -7.16 4.07
C ILE A 257 -10.84 -7.28 2.54
N LYS A 258 -11.63 -8.24 2.07
CA LYS A 258 -11.81 -8.50 0.62
C LYS A 258 -12.35 -7.31 -0.17
N GLU A 259 -13.17 -6.46 0.43
CA GLU A 259 -13.73 -5.27 -0.23
C GLU A 259 -12.64 -4.24 -0.49
N GLU A 260 -11.76 -4.03 0.48
CA GLU A 260 -10.58 -3.17 0.37
C GLU A 260 -9.62 -3.71 -0.69
N LEU A 261 -9.39 -5.03 -0.70
CA LEU A 261 -8.53 -5.67 -1.71
C LEU A 261 -9.07 -5.48 -3.13
N LEU A 262 -10.38 -5.54 -3.33
CA LEU A 262 -10.99 -5.32 -4.65
C LEU A 262 -10.88 -3.85 -5.10
N ILE A 263 -10.99 -2.89 -4.18
CA ILE A 263 -10.76 -1.48 -4.48
C ILE A 263 -9.29 -1.29 -4.90
N VAL A 264 -8.35 -1.87 -4.16
CA VAL A 264 -6.92 -1.82 -4.48
C VAL A 264 -6.62 -2.48 -5.81
N LEU A 265 -7.19 -3.65 -6.10
CA LEU A 265 -7.05 -4.35 -7.38
C LEU A 265 -7.54 -3.47 -8.53
N GLY A 266 -8.72 -2.85 -8.40
CA GLY A 266 -9.28 -2.00 -9.45
C GLY A 266 -8.50 -0.71 -9.68
N THR A 267 -7.89 -0.14 -8.64
CA THR A 267 -7.19 1.14 -8.70
C THR A 267 -5.68 1.03 -8.81
N SER A 268 -5.11 -0.13 -8.49
CA SER A 268 -3.66 -0.39 -8.31
C SER A 268 -3.02 0.56 -7.29
N SER A 269 -3.78 1.01 -6.30
CA SER A 269 -3.33 1.91 -5.24
C SER A 269 -3.86 1.48 -3.89
N SER A 270 -2.96 1.16 -2.95
CA SER A 270 -3.33 0.83 -1.57
C SER A 270 -3.88 2.05 -0.80
N GLU A 271 -3.55 3.27 -1.23
CA GLU A 271 -4.14 4.50 -0.67
C GLU A 271 -5.66 4.52 -0.80
N ALA A 272 -6.20 4.01 -1.91
CA ALA A 272 -7.62 4.06 -2.19
C ALA A 272 -8.48 3.31 -1.17
N ALA A 273 -7.89 2.39 -0.42
CA ALA A 273 -8.60 1.60 0.60
C ALA A 273 -8.12 1.88 2.04
N LEU A 274 -7.15 2.79 2.23
CA LEU A 274 -6.54 3.06 3.54
C LEU A 274 -7.56 3.47 4.61
N PRO A 275 -8.49 4.41 4.36
CA PRO A 275 -9.47 4.81 5.38
C PRO A 275 -10.39 3.67 5.80
N GLN A 276 -10.83 2.84 4.84
CA GLN A 276 -11.70 1.71 5.11
C GLN A 276 -10.96 0.60 5.88
N LEU A 277 -9.69 0.37 5.55
CA LEU A 277 -8.85 -0.56 6.30
C LEU A 277 -8.73 -0.13 7.76
N MET A 278 -8.51 1.18 8.03
CA MET A 278 -8.44 1.72 9.37
C MET A 278 -9.74 1.45 10.14
N GLU A 279 -10.88 1.78 9.57
CA GLU A 279 -12.19 1.55 10.17
C GLU A 279 -12.44 0.05 10.44
N LYS A 280 -12.09 -0.83 9.49
CA LYS A 280 -12.24 -2.29 9.67
C LYS A 280 -11.33 -2.84 10.76
N LEU A 281 -10.10 -2.36 10.89
CA LEU A 281 -9.18 -2.80 11.93
C LEU A 281 -9.66 -2.37 13.32
N GLU A 282 -10.22 -1.17 13.46
CA GLU A 282 -10.86 -0.74 14.71
C GLU A 282 -12.06 -1.64 15.06
N LYS A 283 -12.93 -1.93 14.08
CA LYS A 283 -14.06 -2.86 14.27
C LYS A 283 -13.62 -4.28 14.59
N ALA A 284 -12.46 -4.71 14.08
CA ALA A 284 -11.84 -6.00 14.40
C ALA A 284 -11.21 -6.04 15.81
N GLY A 285 -11.26 -4.94 16.55
CA GLY A 285 -10.80 -4.88 17.94
C GLY A 285 -9.39 -4.36 18.14
N CYS A 286 -8.75 -3.79 17.12
CA CYS A 286 -7.52 -3.02 17.30
C CYS A 286 -7.84 -1.66 17.91
N SER A 287 -7.03 -1.19 18.87
CA SER A 287 -7.26 0.13 19.46
C SER A 287 -7.03 1.25 18.43
N ARG A 288 -7.82 2.31 18.54
CA ARG A 288 -7.76 3.47 17.65
C ARG A 288 -6.37 4.11 17.62
N SER A 289 -5.69 4.14 18.77
CA SER A 289 -4.35 4.67 18.91
C SER A 289 -3.31 3.89 18.10
N VAL A 290 -3.40 2.55 18.13
CA VAL A 290 -2.49 1.69 17.34
C VAL A 290 -2.83 1.79 15.86
N VAL A 291 -4.10 1.72 15.48
CA VAL A 291 -4.55 1.85 14.08
C VAL A 291 -4.08 3.19 13.49
N GLY A 292 -4.33 4.31 14.20
CA GLY A 292 -3.97 5.65 13.75
C GLY A 292 -2.48 5.85 13.56
N LEU A 293 -1.63 5.15 14.33
CA LEU A 293 -0.17 5.26 14.21
C LEU A 293 0.39 4.24 13.21
N VAL A 294 0.00 2.97 13.31
CA VAL A 294 0.63 1.87 12.55
C VAL A 294 0.23 1.91 11.08
N VAL A 295 -1.05 2.12 10.77
CA VAL A 295 -1.53 2.09 9.36
C VAL A 295 -0.88 3.21 8.52
N PRO A 296 -0.91 4.50 8.92
CA PRO A 296 -0.27 5.56 8.13
C PRO A 296 1.25 5.43 8.06
N THR A 297 1.90 5.03 9.17
CA THR A 297 3.35 4.81 9.19
C THR A 297 3.72 3.63 8.28
N GLY A 298 2.98 2.53 8.37
CA GLY A 298 3.21 1.34 7.55
C GLY A 298 2.98 1.58 6.06
N TYR A 299 2.13 2.52 5.70
CA TYR A 299 1.94 2.94 4.32
C TYR A 299 3.25 3.43 3.64
N SER A 300 4.17 4.01 4.40
CA SER A 300 5.47 4.47 3.92
C SER A 300 6.62 3.53 4.27
N PHE A 301 6.53 2.78 5.36
CA PHE A 301 7.63 1.96 5.89
C PHE A 301 7.45 0.46 5.74
N ASN A 302 6.21 -0.03 5.51
CA ASN A 302 5.89 -1.46 5.38
C ASN A 302 5.37 -1.80 3.97
N LEU A 303 6.20 -1.61 2.97
CA LEU A 303 5.86 -1.84 1.57
C LEU A 303 6.35 -3.20 1.08
N ASP A 304 5.81 -4.29 1.66
CA ASP A 304 6.27 -5.67 1.45
C ASP A 304 6.27 -6.09 -0.02
N GLY A 305 5.18 -5.82 -0.74
CA GLY A 305 5.08 -6.11 -2.17
C GLY A 305 6.05 -5.30 -3.01
N THR A 306 6.33 -4.04 -2.60
CA THR A 306 7.34 -3.20 -3.26
C THR A 306 8.74 -3.76 -3.01
N ASN A 307 9.04 -4.25 -1.81
CA ASN A 307 10.31 -4.87 -1.48
C ASN A 307 10.57 -6.13 -2.30
N ILE A 308 9.58 -7.03 -2.43
CA ILE A 308 9.67 -8.21 -3.33
C ILE A 308 9.94 -7.75 -4.76
N TYR A 309 9.20 -6.75 -5.24
CA TYR A 309 9.35 -6.21 -6.58
C TYR A 309 10.74 -5.64 -6.83
N MET A 310 11.29 -4.88 -5.89
CA MET A 310 12.59 -4.22 -6.02
C MET A 310 13.71 -5.23 -6.31
N THR A 311 13.83 -6.26 -5.49
CA THR A 311 14.86 -7.28 -5.66
C THR A 311 14.64 -8.09 -6.93
N MET A 312 13.39 -8.45 -7.22
CA MET A 312 13.05 -9.22 -8.41
C MET A 312 13.27 -8.45 -9.71
N ALA A 313 12.89 -7.17 -9.75
CA ALA A 313 13.06 -6.33 -10.93
C ALA A 313 14.53 -6.09 -11.27
N VAL A 314 15.36 -5.78 -10.26
CA VAL A 314 16.81 -5.58 -10.46
C VAL A 314 17.49 -6.83 -10.96
N LEU A 315 17.21 -7.98 -10.33
CA LEU A 315 17.79 -9.26 -10.75
C LEU A 315 17.26 -9.73 -12.10
N PHE A 316 15.99 -9.45 -12.42
CA PHE A 316 15.46 -9.71 -13.75
C PHE A 316 16.21 -8.93 -14.84
N ILE A 317 16.45 -7.62 -14.61
CA ILE A 317 17.22 -6.80 -15.55
C ILE A 317 18.63 -7.37 -15.70
N ALA A 318 19.31 -7.73 -14.60
CA ALA A 318 20.64 -8.33 -14.64
C ALA A 318 20.64 -9.64 -15.45
N GLN A 319 19.69 -10.55 -15.20
CA GLN A 319 19.55 -11.80 -15.95
C GLN A 319 19.22 -11.58 -17.43
N ALA A 320 18.34 -10.63 -17.75
CA ALA A 320 17.93 -10.33 -19.12
C ALA A 320 19.05 -9.72 -19.96
N THR A 321 19.99 -9.02 -19.31
CA THR A 321 21.18 -8.41 -19.92
C THR A 321 22.46 -9.21 -19.76
N ASN A 322 22.37 -10.45 -19.26
CA ASN A 322 23.50 -11.36 -19.00
C ASN A 322 24.57 -10.77 -18.06
N ILE A 323 24.15 -9.94 -17.10
CA ILE A 323 25.05 -9.37 -16.07
C ILE A 323 25.00 -10.27 -14.84
N GLU A 324 26.13 -10.84 -14.47
CA GLU A 324 26.29 -11.63 -13.25
C GLU A 324 26.61 -10.70 -12.07
N LEU A 325 25.80 -10.79 -11.02
CA LEU A 325 26.03 -10.06 -9.77
C LEU A 325 26.71 -10.93 -8.75
N THR A 326 27.81 -10.44 -8.19
CA THR A 326 28.47 -11.07 -7.06
C THR A 326 27.58 -11.03 -5.81
N TRP A 327 27.80 -11.92 -4.86
CA TRP A 327 27.08 -11.94 -3.58
C TRP A 327 27.16 -10.59 -2.83
N MET A 328 28.32 -9.93 -2.88
CA MET A 328 28.49 -8.61 -2.25
C MET A 328 27.60 -7.56 -2.91
N GLN A 329 27.51 -7.54 -4.24
CA GLN A 329 26.61 -6.63 -4.97
C GLN A 329 25.14 -6.90 -4.66
N GLN A 330 24.76 -8.18 -4.49
CA GLN A 330 23.39 -8.54 -4.10
C GLN A 330 23.07 -8.12 -2.66
N LEU A 331 24.01 -8.28 -1.72
CA LEU A 331 23.85 -7.79 -0.35
C LEU A 331 23.75 -6.25 -0.31
N THR A 332 24.59 -5.57 -1.10
CA THR A 332 24.51 -4.11 -1.25
C THR A 332 23.16 -3.70 -1.82
N LEU A 333 22.67 -4.44 -2.84
CA LEU A 333 21.33 -4.22 -3.40
C LEU A 333 20.23 -4.34 -2.34
N LEU A 334 20.26 -5.37 -1.50
CA LEU A 334 19.29 -5.54 -0.42
C LEU A 334 19.33 -4.36 0.56
N ALA A 335 20.53 -3.96 0.97
CA ALA A 335 20.70 -2.83 1.90
C ALA A 335 20.18 -1.51 1.28
N VAL A 336 20.50 -1.24 0.01
CA VAL A 336 20.03 -0.05 -0.71
C VAL A 336 18.52 -0.11 -0.91
N ALA A 337 17.97 -1.26 -1.34
CA ALA A 337 16.52 -1.42 -1.52
C ALA A 337 15.77 -1.24 -0.19
N MET A 338 16.31 -1.69 0.93
CA MET A 338 15.76 -1.45 2.27
C MET A 338 15.62 0.04 2.56
N LEU A 339 16.65 0.83 2.26
CA LEU A 339 16.65 2.28 2.50
C LEU A 339 15.75 3.01 1.50
N THR A 340 15.89 2.74 0.21
CA THR A 340 15.14 3.43 -0.84
C THR A 340 13.65 3.11 -0.83
N SER A 341 13.26 1.90 -0.40
CA SER A 341 11.85 1.52 -0.28
C SER A 341 11.09 2.40 0.72
N LYS A 342 11.75 2.96 1.72
CA LYS A 342 11.12 3.85 2.72
C LYS A 342 10.68 5.21 2.14
N GLY A 343 11.26 5.62 1.02
CA GLY A 343 10.84 6.81 0.27
C GLY A 343 9.74 6.55 -0.76
N ALA A 344 9.35 5.28 -0.95
CA ALA A 344 8.26 4.95 -1.84
C ALA A 344 6.91 5.26 -1.18
N SER A 345 5.95 5.75 -1.97
CA SER A 345 4.56 5.85 -1.54
C SER A 345 3.73 4.71 -2.17
N GLY A 346 2.58 4.37 -1.59
CA GLY A 346 1.68 3.34 -2.09
C GLY A 346 0.91 3.72 -3.37
N VAL A 347 1.42 4.68 -4.14
CA VAL A 347 0.81 5.13 -5.41
C VAL A 347 1.42 4.44 -6.63
N THR A 348 0.66 4.41 -7.70
CA THR A 348 1.11 3.91 -9.01
C THR A 348 2.35 4.65 -9.51
N GLY A 349 3.38 3.91 -9.90
CA GLY A 349 4.63 4.46 -10.42
C GLY A 349 5.69 4.79 -9.36
N ALA A 350 5.34 4.89 -8.06
CA ALA A 350 6.32 5.14 -7.00
C ALA A 350 7.37 4.02 -6.93
N GLY A 351 6.96 2.75 -7.03
CA GLY A 351 7.88 1.61 -7.05
C GLY A 351 8.87 1.67 -8.23
N PHE A 352 8.46 2.25 -9.36
CA PHE A 352 9.35 2.42 -10.52
C PHE A 352 10.40 3.51 -10.28
N ILE A 353 10.03 4.63 -9.61
CA ILE A 353 10.98 5.67 -9.18
C ILE A 353 11.98 5.09 -8.17
N THR A 354 11.49 4.32 -7.20
CA THR A 354 12.33 3.67 -6.18
C THR A 354 13.28 2.65 -6.81
N LEU A 355 12.83 1.91 -7.83
CA LEU A 355 13.68 1.01 -8.61
C LEU A 355 14.79 1.80 -9.32
N ALA A 356 14.48 2.95 -9.93
CA ALA A 356 15.49 3.81 -10.55
C ALA A 356 16.53 4.29 -9.52
N ALA A 357 16.09 4.70 -8.32
CA ALA A 357 16.97 5.08 -7.23
C ALA A 357 17.89 3.92 -6.79
N THR A 358 17.37 2.71 -6.70
CA THR A 358 18.15 1.52 -6.35
C THR A 358 19.18 1.17 -7.43
N LEU A 359 18.80 1.22 -8.70
CA LEU A 359 19.72 0.97 -9.82
C LEU A 359 20.82 2.01 -9.92
N ALA A 360 20.54 3.27 -9.57
CA ALA A 360 21.55 4.33 -9.58
C ALA A 360 22.71 4.08 -8.62
N VAL A 361 22.47 3.32 -7.54
CA VAL A 361 23.51 2.95 -6.55
C VAL A 361 24.23 1.65 -6.93
N VAL A 362 23.71 0.88 -7.88
CA VAL A 362 24.34 -0.36 -8.39
C VAL A 362 24.70 -0.19 -9.87
N PRO A 363 25.77 0.55 -10.19
CA PRO A 363 26.09 1.00 -11.55
C PRO A 363 26.41 -0.10 -12.55
N THR A 364 26.62 -1.32 -12.08
CA THR A 364 26.83 -2.50 -12.93
C THR A 364 25.58 -2.88 -13.74
N ILE A 365 24.38 -2.48 -13.29
CA ILE A 365 23.14 -2.77 -13.99
C ILE A 365 22.68 -1.50 -14.72
N PRO A 366 22.45 -1.57 -16.03
CA PRO A 366 22.09 -0.37 -16.80
C PRO A 366 20.68 0.12 -16.45
N LEU A 367 20.55 1.41 -16.14
CA LEU A 367 19.26 2.04 -15.85
C LEU A 367 18.27 1.91 -17.04
N SER A 368 18.78 1.88 -18.27
CA SER A 368 17.99 1.64 -19.48
C SER A 368 17.27 0.28 -19.46
N GLY A 369 17.76 -0.70 -18.68
CA GLY A 369 17.09 -1.98 -18.49
C GLY A 369 15.68 -1.87 -17.89
N MET A 370 15.34 -0.77 -17.24
CA MET A 370 13.98 -0.50 -16.76
C MET A 370 12.94 -0.45 -17.89
N VAL A 371 13.34 -0.15 -19.12
CA VAL A 371 12.46 -0.16 -20.28
C VAL A 371 11.82 -1.54 -20.48
N LEU A 372 12.55 -2.61 -20.15
CA LEU A 372 12.06 -3.99 -20.28
C LEU A 372 10.82 -4.29 -19.45
N ILE A 373 10.69 -3.63 -18.31
CA ILE A 373 9.58 -3.86 -17.36
C ILE A 373 8.55 -2.72 -17.37
N LEU A 374 8.81 -1.63 -18.10
CA LEU A 374 7.92 -0.45 -18.13
C LEU A 374 6.49 -0.82 -18.56
N GLY A 375 6.36 -1.65 -19.59
CA GLY A 375 5.06 -2.06 -20.14
C GLY A 375 4.23 -2.92 -19.19
N ILE A 376 4.86 -3.62 -18.24
CA ILE A 376 4.19 -4.49 -17.27
C ILE A 376 4.12 -3.91 -15.85
N ASP A 377 4.79 -2.77 -15.59
CA ASP A 377 4.84 -2.20 -14.24
C ASP A 377 3.44 -1.93 -13.67
N ARG A 378 2.47 -1.61 -14.53
CA ARG A 378 1.08 -1.42 -14.11
C ARG A 378 0.49 -2.68 -13.47
N PHE A 379 0.68 -3.84 -14.07
CA PHE A 379 0.20 -5.13 -13.55
C PHE A 379 0.96 -5.55 -12.29
N MET A 380 2.27 -5.30 -12.27
CA MET A 380 3.06 -5.53 -11.07
C MET A 380 2.67 -4.59 -9.93
N SER A 381 2.24 -3.36 -10.25
CA SER A 381 1.75 -2.39 -9.26
C SER A 381 0.50 -2.86 -8.54
N GLU A 382 -0.40 -3.58 -9.22
CA GLU A 382 -1.60 -4.16 -8.61
C GLU A 382 -1.23 -5.18 -7.54
N CYS A 383 -0.34 -6.11 -7.85
CA CYS A 383 0.12 -7.12 -6.90
C CYS A 383 0.92 -6.50 -5.73
N ARG A 384 1.77 -5.49 -6.01
CA ARG A 384 2.46 -4.72 -4.97
C ARG A 384 1.47 -4.12 -3.99
N ALA A 385 0.47 -3.40 -4.50
CA ALA A 385 -0.53 -2.72 -3.69
C ALA A 385 -1.36 -3.69 -2.83
N LEU A 386 -1.76 -4.84 -3.38
CA LEU A 386 -2.46 -5.89 -2.65
C LEU A 386 -1.61 -6.46 -1.52
N THR A 387 -0.34 -6.77 -1.79
CA THR A 387 0.58 -7.32 -0.78
C THR A 387 0.84 -6.29 0.32
N ASN A 388 1.05 -5.03 -0.04
CA ASN A 388 1.31 -3.94 0.90
C ASN A 388 0.13 -3.74 1.87
N ILE A 389 -1.12 -3.71 1.37
CA ILE A 389 -2.28 -3.49 2.24
C ILE A 389 -2.54 -4.67 3.18
N ILE A 390 -2.32 -5.91 2.71
CA ILE A 390 -2.42 -7.10 3.56
C ILE A 390 -1.36 -7.04 4.66
N GLY A 391 -0.10 -6.77 4.30
CA GLY A 391 1.00 -6.63 5.26
C GLY A 391 0.75 -5.55 6.30
N ASN A 392 0.23 -4.41 5.89
CA ASN A 392 -0.12 -3.30 6.78
C ASN A 392 -1.23 -3.67 7.78
N GLY A 393 -2.25 -4.36 7.30
CA GLY A 393 -3.32 -4.85 8.15
C GLY A 393 -2.82 -5.89 9.17
N VAL A 394 -1.98 -6.84 8.75
CA VAL A 394 -1.35 -7.84 9.65
C VAL A 394 -0.47 -7.14 10.68
N ALA A 395 0.38 -6.19 10.27
CA ALA A 395 1.24 -5.40 11.16
C ALA A 395 0.43 -4.74 12.27
N THR A 396 -0.70 -4.13 11.92
CA THR A 396 -1.57 -3.43 12.88
C THR A 396 -2.15 -4.39 13.91
N VAL A 397 -2.60 -5.57 13.49
CA VAL A 397 -3.11 -6.60 14.43
C VAL A 397 -1.98 -7.11 15.34
N VAL A 398 -0.78 -7.35 14.79
CA VAL A 398 0.39 -7.81 15.55
C VAL A 398 0.82 -6.77 16.59
N VAL A 399 0.96 -5.51 16.20
CA VAL A 399 1.36 -4.43 17.12
C VAL A 399 0.29 -4.22 18.19
N SER A 400 -1.00 -4.28 17.84
CA SER A 400 -2.10 -4.24 18.81
C SER A 400 -2.01 -5.38 19.82
N ALA A 401 -1.66 -6.59 19.39
CA ALA A 401 -1.45 -7.73 20.27
C ALA A 401 -0.21 -7.55 21.17
N TRP A 402 0.90 -7.01 20.67
CA TRP A 402 2.11 -6.72 21.44
C TRP A 402 1.89 -5.64 22.50
N GLU A 403 0.99 -4.69 22.24
CA GLU A 403 0.59 -3.65 23.18
C GLU A 403 -0.49 -4.10 24.17
N LYS A 404 -1.03 -5.32 23.99
CA LYS A 404 -2.18 -5.84 24.74
C LYS A 404 -3.45 -4.99 24.55
N GLU A 405 -3.56 -4.35 23.41
CA GLU A 405 -4.68 -3.48 22.99
C GLU A 405 -5.51 -4.10 21.86
N LEU A 406 -5.46 -5.41 21.76
CA LEU A 406 -6.27 -6.19 20.82
C LEU A 406 -7.41 -6.89 21.57
N ASP A 407 -8.66 -6.53 21.23
CA ASP A 407 -9.83 -7.29 21.64
C ASP A 407 -9.93 -8.59 20.83
N ARG A 408 -9.46 -9.69 21.42
CA ARG A 408 -9.42 -10.99 20.75
C ARG A 408 -10.81 -11.56 20.45
N ASN A 409 -11.85 -11.16 21.19
CA ASN A 409 -13.21 -11.62 20.94
C ASN A 409 -13.79 -10.94 19.71
N LYS A 410 -13.62 -9.63 19.59
CA LYS A 410 -13.99 -8.88 18.38
C LYS A 410 -13.21 -9.38 17.15
N LEU A 411 -11.91 -9.65 17.29
CA LEU A 411 -11.11 -10.21 16.22
C LEU A 411 -11.67 -11.56 15.74
N ARG A 412 -12.01 -12.46 16.64
CA ARG A 412 -12.62 -13.77 16.29
C ARG A 412 -13.96 -13.59 15.59
N GLN A 413 -14.83 -12.72 16.10
CA GLN A 413 -16.13 -12.44 15.49
C GLN A 413 -15.98 -11.88 14.07
N ALA A 414 -15.09 -10.91 13.87
CA ALA A 414 -14.78 -10.35 12.56
C ALA A 414 -14.28 -11.41 11.58
N MET A 415 -13.41 -12.35 12.03
CA MET A 415 -12.83 -13.39 11.19
C MET A 415 -13.76 -14.57 10.90
N THR A 416 -14.83 -14.77 11.67
CA THR A 416 -15.78 -15.91 11.50
C THR A 416 -17.04 -15.53 10.72
N GLY A 417 -17.15 -14.28 10.22
CA GLY A 417 -18.32 -13.82 9.47
C GLY A 417 -19.55 -13.52 10.37
N GLY A 418 -19.38 -13.51 11.70
CA GLY A 418 -20.42 -13.12 12.67
C GLY A 418 -20.56 -11.60 12.87
N GLY A 419 -19.93 -10.79 12.05
CA GLY A 419 -19.81 -9.34 12.21
C GLY A 419 -20.58 -8.50 11.22
N GLU A 420 -21.79 -8.88 10.81
CA GLU A 420 -22.81 -7.88 10.46
C GLU A 420 -23.43 -7.35 11.77
N VAL A 421 -22.65 -6.63 12.56
CA VAL A 421 -23.22 -5.83 13.65
C VAL A 421 -23.97 -4.68 12.99
N SER A 422 -25.29 -4.80 13.04
CA SER A 422 -26.33 -3.82 12.78
C SER A 422 -25.87 -2.40 13.14
N ALA A 423 -25.82 -1.52 12.13
CA ALA A 423 -25.74 -0.07 12.29
C ALA A 423 -27.07 0.53 12.83
N THR A 424 -27.71 -0.16 13.77
CA THR A 424 -29.06 0.18 14.27
C THR A 424 -29.15 0.39 15.79
N GLU A 425 -28.02 0.50 16.51
CA GLU A 425 -28.09 0.76 17.95
C GLU A 425 -27.53 2.13 18.41
N THR A 426 -27.37 3.10 17.50
CA THR A 426 -27.06 4.48 17.92
C THR A 426 -28.04 5.52 17.37
N ALA A 427 -29.30 5.13 17.14
CA ALA A 427 -30.36 6.07 16.88
C ALA A 427 -31.43 5.92 18.00
N GLY A 428 -31.06 6.28 19.22
CA GLY A 428 -31.97 6.25 20.34
C GLY A 428 -31.26 6.53 21.66
N VAL A 429 -30.84 7.76 21.89
CA VAL A 429 -30.98 8.62 23.09
C VAL A 429 -30.37 9.97 22.72
#